data_5ac3d9107d8136466ea0cabe02c98589
#
_entry.id   5ac3d9107d8136466ea0cabe02c98589
#
_cell.length_a   1.000
_cell.length_b   1.000
_cell.length_c   1.000
_cell.angle_alpha   90.00
_cell.angle_beta   90.00
_cell.angle_gamma   90.00
#
_symmetry.space_group_name_H-M   'P 1'
#
loop_
_entity.id
_entity.type
_entity.pdbx_description
1 polymer ?
#
loop_
_entity_poly.entity_id
_entity_poly.type
_entity_poly.pdbx_seq_one_letter_code
_entity_poly.pdbx_strand_id
1 'polypeptide(L)'
;MIGINLSGPFYLSRAAMPHLLRTRGNIVNIASTAALVGQVCNTPYCASKGGLNLLTKALAVEFAKQGVRVNAVCPGGVSTPLTHHVRIPQDVDGELFGRLSSLVQPMGEPEEIAAAVAYLACDEARFVTGESLTIDGGQTVS
;
A
#
# COMPACT_ATOMS: atom_id res chain seq x y z
N MET A 1 -11.89 9.20 5.19
CA MET A 1 -10.80 8.20 5.07
C MET A 1 -11.25 6.97 4.29
N ILE A 2 -12.21 6.16 4.75
CA ILE A 2 -12.71 4.95 4.02
C ILE A 2 -13.12 5.26 2.58
N GLY A 3 -13.91 6.31 2.34
CA GLY A 3 -14.35 6.68 0.99
C GLY A 3 -13.19 6.92 0.01
N ILE A 4 -12.10 7.58 0.47
CA ILE A 4 -10.94 7.89 -0.38
C ILE A 4 -10.01 6.68 -0.49
N ASN A 5 -9.68 6.02 0.63
CA ASN A 5 -8.62 5.02 0.66
C ASN A 5 -9.09 3.61 0.24
N LEU A 6 -10.39 3.33 0.28
CA LEU A 6 -10.95 2.02 -0.03
C LEU A 6 -12.03 2.08 -1.12
N SER A 7 -13.09 2.87 -0.92
CA SER A 7 -14.20 2.90 -1.89
C SER A 7 -13.76 3.50 -3.24
N GLY A 8 -12.93 4.56 -3.22
CA GLY A 8 -12.37 5.16 -4.43
C GLY A 8 -11.59 4.16 -5.27
N PRO A 9 -10.54 3.49 -4.73
CA PRO A 9 -9.80 2.44 -5.43
C PRO A 9 -10.69 1.30 -5.93
N PHE A 10 -11.70 0.88 -5.17
CA PHE A 10 -12.66 -0.12 -5.62
C PHE A 10 -13.41 0.34 -6.88
N TYR A 11 -13.97 1.55 -6.88
CA TYR A 11 -14.71 2.07 -8.03
C TYR A 11 -13.82 2.29 -9.26
N LEU A 12 -12.58 2.78 -9.04
CA LEU A 12 -11.60 2.96 -10.12
C LEU A 12 -11.20 1.60 -10.71
N SER A 13 -10.90 0.61 -9.89
CA SER A 13 -10.56 -0.75 -10.33
C SER A 13 -11.72 -1.36 -11.13
N ARG A 14 -12.95 -1.23 -10.64
CA ARG A 14 -14.16 -1.71 -11.35
C ARG A 14 -14.32 -1.04 -12.72
N ALA A 15 -14.14 0.27 -12.80
CA ALA A 15 -14.24 1.01 -14.06
C ALA A 15 -13.11 0.68 -15.05
N ALA A 16 -11.87 0.46 -14.53
CA ALA A 16 -10.72 0.12 -15.36
C ALA A 16 -10.75 -1.34 -15.87
N MET A 17 -11.38 -2.26 -15.14
CA MET A 17 -11.28 -3.69 -15.38
C MET A 17 -11.65 -4.11 -16.82
N PRO A 18 -12.74 -3.61 -17.46
CA PRO A 18 -13.04 -3.96 -18.85
C PRO A 18 -11.92 -3.58 -19.84
N HIS A 19 -11.14 -2.55 -19.53
CA HIS A 19 -10.01 -2.12 -20.34
C HIS A 19 -8.79 -3.01 -20.07
N LEU A 20 -8.51 -3.29 -18.80
CA LEU A 20 -7.38 -4.14 -18.38
C LEU A 20 -7.52 -5.58 -18.90
N LEU A 21 -8.72 -6.12 -18.95
CA LEU A 21 -8.99 -7.44 -19.52
C LEU A 21 -8.61 -7.53 -21.02
N ARG A 22 -8.82 -6.45 -21.79
CA ARG A 22 -8.43 -6.42 -23.22
C ARG A 22 -6.93 -6.33 -23.43
N THR A 23 -6.21 -5.68 -22.52
CA THR A 23 -4.78 -5.41 -22.65
C THR A 23 -3.91 -6.35 -21.81
N ARG A 24 -4.53 -7.21 -20.99
CA ARG A 24 -3.84 -7.98 -19.93
C ARG A 24 -2.98 -7.08 -19.04
N GLY A 25 -3.56 -5.95 -18.67
CA GLY A 25 -2.88 -4.90 -17.92
C GLY A 25 -2.69 -5.22 -16.44
N ASN A 26 -2.35 -4.20 -15.65
CA ASN A 26 -2.19 -4.38 -14.22
C ASN A 26 -2.70 -3.19 -13.41
N ILE A 27 -2.87 -3.43 -12.10
CA ILE A 27 -3.17 -2.42 -11.08
C ILE A 27 -2.08 -2.50 -10.01
N VAL A 28 -1.53 -1.36 -9.63
CA VAL A 28 -0.67 -1.24 -8.45
C VAL A 28 -1.33 -0.28 -7.45
N ASN A 29 -1.80 -0.81 -6.35
CA ASN A 29 -2.42 -0.04 -5.28
C ASN A 29 -1.35 0.45 -4.29
N ILE A 30 -1.46 1.70 -3.83
CA ILE A 30 -0.60 2.23 -2.76
C ILE A 30 -1.32 2.01 -1.43
N ALA A 31 -0.96 0.93 -0.75
CA ALA A 31 -1.45 0.59 0.57
C ALA A 31 -0.65 1.33 1.67
N SER A 32 -0.11 0.62 2.64
CA SER A 32 0.74 1.12 3.74
C SER A 32 1.19 -0.06 4.60
N THR A 33 2.22 0.08 5.41
CA THR A 33 2.50 -0.84 6.54
C THR A 33 1.32 -0.94 7.50
N ALA A 34 0.50 0.12 7.63
CA ALA A 34 -0.78 0.09 8.36
C ALA A 34 -1.81 -0.92 7.84
N ALA A 35 -1.60 -1.48 6.65
CA ALA A 35 -2.40 -2.57 6.09
C ALA A 35 -1.94 -3.95 6.59
N LEU A 36 -0.75 -4.04 7.17
CA LEU A 36 -0.07 -5.28 7.55
C LEU A 36 -0.01 -5.45 9.07
N VAL A 37 0.18 -4.34 9.78
CA VAL A 37 0.30 -4.30 11.24
C VAL A 37 -0.57 -3.20 11.83
N GLY A 38 -0.99 -3.39 13.10
CA GLY A 38 -1.70 -2.34 13.84
C GLY A 38 -0.76 -1.18 14.17
N GLN A 39 -1.27 0.05 14.05
CA GLN A 39 -0.49 1.25 14.36
C GLN A 39 -1.24 2.11 15.38
N VAL A 40 -0.54 2.60 16.40
CA VAL A 40 -1.08 3.50 17.42
C VAL A 40 -1.64 4.78 16.77
N CYS A 41 -2.75 5.28 17.26
CA CYS A 41 -3.46 6.47 16.75
C CYS A 41 -3.95 6.40 15.29
N ASN A 42 -3.89 5.22 14.65
CA ASN A 42 -4.18 5.04 13.22
C ASN A 42 -5.34 4.06 12.93
N THR A 43 -6.22 3.75 13.91
CA THR A 43 -7.27 2.73 13.76
C THR A 43 -8.09 2.85 12.47
N PRO A 44 -8.68 4.02 12.10
CA PRO A 44 -9.44 4.13 10.85
C PRO A 44 -8.56 4.03 9.60
N TYR A 45 -7.29 4.45 9.71
CA TYR A 45 -6.32 4.34 8.62
C TYR A 45 -5.92 2.89 8.38
N CYS A 46 -5.60 2.14 9.45
CA CYS A 46 -5.33 0.72 9.39
C CYS A 46 -6.49 -0.04 8.74
N ALA A 47 -7.73 0.22 9.19
CA ALA A 47 -8.93 -0.40 8.60
C ALA A 47 -9.06 -0.10 7.10
N SER A 48 -8.82 1.16 6.68
CA SER A 48 -8.93 1.56 5.27
C SER A 48 -7.85 0.94 4.39
N LYS A 49 -6.60 0.90 4.88
CA LYS A 49 -5.46 0.35 4.14
C LYS A 49 -5.43 -1.18 4.17
N GLY A 50 -5.87 -1.79 5.28
CA GLY A 50 -6.11 -3.24 5.38
C GLY A 50 -7.17 -3.70 4.37
N GLY A 51 -8.29 -2.96 4.29
CA GLY A 51 -9.32 -3.19 3.29
C GLY A 51 -8.80 -3.08 1.85
N LEU A 52 -7.98 -2.06 1.54
CA LEU A 52 -7.36 -1.90 0.22
C LEU A 52 -6.40 -3.06 -0.11
N ASN A 53 -5.61 -3.49 0.87
CA ASN A 53 -4.69 -4.61 0.68
C ASN A 53 -5.44 -5.91 0.38
N LEU A 54 -6.52 -6.18 1.11
CA LEU A 54 -7.32 -7.38 0.85
C LEU A 54 -8.13 -7.28 -0.45
N LEU A 55 -8.62 -6.08 -0.81
CA LEU A 55 -9.21 -5.82 -2.13
C LEU A 55 -8.22 -6.14 -3.26
N THR A 56 -6.96 -5.75 -3.12
CA THR A 56 -5.88 -6.08 -4.08
C THR A 56 -5.78 -7.58 -4.29
N LYS A 57 -5.72 -8.35 -3.21
CA LYS A 57 -5.61 -9.82 -3.26
C LYS A 57 -6.86 -10.47 -3.86
N ALA A 58 -8.04 -9.98 -3.53
CA ALA A 58 -9.30 -10.48 -4.08
C ALA A 58 -9.36 -10.28 -5.61
N LEU A 59 -9.03 -9.08 -6.08
CA LEU A 59 -8.98 -8.79 -7.52
C LEU A 59 -7.88 -9.61 -8.23
N ALA A 60 -6.74 -9.81 -7.61
CA ALA A 60 -5.67 -10.65 -8.16
C ALA A 60 -6.16 -12.09 -8.39
N VAL A 61 -6.82 -12.69 -7.40
CA VAL A 61 -7.38 -14.05 -7.52
C VAL A 61 -8.45 -14.12 -8.59
N GLU A 62 -9.37 -13.13 -8.61
CA GLU A 62 -10.52 -13.12 -9.53
C GLU A 62 -10.09 -13.00 -11.01
N PHE A 63 -9.07 -12.18 -11.30
CA PHE A 63 -8.69 -11.83 -12.68
C PHE A 63 -7.35 -12.45 -13.16
N ALA A 64 -6.66 -13.25 -12.34
CA ALA A 64 -5.37 -13.85 -12.70
C ALA A 64 -5.44 -14.69 -13.98
N LYS A 65 -6.47 -15.53 -14.13
CA LYS A 65 -6.64 -16.40 -15.31
C LYS A 65 -6.94 -15.62 -16.60
N GLN A 66 -7.43 -14.39 -16.47
CA GLN A 66 -7.64 -13.49 -17.61
C GLN A 66 -6.39 -12.64 -17.93
N GLY A 67 -5.30 -12.84 -17.19
CA GLY A 67 -4.01 -12.19 -17.42
C GLY A 67 -3.87 -10.80 -16.81
N VAL A 68 -4.81 -10.37 -15.96
CA VAL A 68 -4.69 -9.10 -15.22
C VAL A 68 -3.95 -9.35 -13.91
N ARG A 69 -2.91 -8.55 -13.65
CA ARG A 69 -2.16 -8.58 -12.39
C ARG A 69 -2.63 -7.46 -11.47
N VAL A 70 -2.74 -7.73 -10.18
CA VAL A 70 -3.12 -6.72 -9.19
C VAL A 70 -2.21 -6.88 -7.96
N ASN A 71 -1.45 -5.83 -7.64
CA ASN A 71 -0.49 -5.84 -6.54
C ASN A 71 -0.65 -4.59 -5.67
N ALA A 72 -0.08 -4.61 -4.50
CA ALA A 72 0.03 -3.46 -3.62
C ALA A 72 1.49 -3.16 -3.28
N VAL A 73 1.82 -1.87 -3.14
CA VAL A 73 3.01 -1.41 -2.41
C VAL A 73 2.54 -0.96 -1.04
N CYS A 74 3.28 -1.37 -0.01
CA CYS A 74 3.01 -1.06 1.40
C CYS A 74 4.16 -0.22 1.98
N PRO A 75 4.17 1.11 1.76
CA PRO A 75 5.20 1.98 2.29
C PRO A 75 5.13 2.09 3.81
N GLY A 76 6.29 2.27 4.44
CA GLY A 76 6.43 2.83 5.80
C GLY A 76 6.29 4.35 5.80
N GLY A 77 7.03 5.03 6.66
CA GLY A 77 7.14 6.48 6.65
C GLY A 77 7.88 6.97 5.41
N VAL A 78 7.27 7.91 4.67
CA VAL A 78 7.85 8.52 3.45
C VAL A 78 7.86 10.03 3.62
N SER A 79 8.97 10.67 3.27
CA SER A 79 9.17 12.12 3.35
C SER A 79 8.31 12.84 2.30
N THR A 80 7.15 13.33 2.72
CA THR A 80 6.18 13.99 1.85
C THR A 80 5.49 15.14 2.59
N PRO A 81 4.89 16.12 1.90
CA PRO A 81 4.09 17.16 2.56
C PRO A 81 2.99 16.58 3.47
N LEU A 82 2.42 15.43 3.15
CA LEU A 82 1.40 14.78 3.97
C LEU A 82 1.96 14.36 5.34
N THR A 83 3.12 13.72 5.37
CA THR A 83 3.75 13.23 6.60
C THR A 83 4.30 14.36 7.47
N HIS A 84 4.77 15.45 6.87
CA HIS A 84 5.25 16.62 7.60
C HIS A 84 4.15 17.37 8.37
N HIS A 85 2.88 17.16 8.03
CA HIS A 85 1.75 17.81 8.69
C HIS A 85 1.02 16.90 9.70
N VAL A 86 1.49 15.68 9.90
CA VAL A 86 0.90 14.76 10.90
C VAL A 86 1.16 15.32 12.30
N ARG A 87 0.09 15.51 13.06
CA ARG A 87 0.17 15.89 14.47
C ARG A 87 0.10 14.65 15.33
N ILE A 88 1.15 14.42 16.13
CA ILE A 88 1.20 13.35 17.10
C ILE A 88 0.53 13.86 18.38
N PRO A 89 -0.46 13.12 18.96
CA PRO A 89 -1.03 13.48 20.26
C PRO A 89 0.07 13.54 21.34
N GLN A 90 -0.04 14.50 22.27
CA GLN A 90 0.98 14.69 23.32
C GLN A 90 1.02 13.56 24.36
N ASP A 91 -0.08 12.83 24.49
CA ASP A 91 -0.29 11.72 25.44
C ASP A 91 -0.07 10.33 24.83
N VAL A 92 0.49 10.26 23.59
CA VAL A 92 0.78 8.98 22.97
C VAL A 92 1.92 8.26 23.71
N ASP A 93 1.78 6.96 23.91
CA ASP A 93 2.83 6.11 24.44
C ASP A 93 4.04 6.10 23.49
N GLY A 94 5.18 6.58 23.97
CA GLY A 94 6.39 6.73 23.16
C GLY A 94 6.99 5.40 22.71
N GLU A 95 6.85 4.32 23.50
CA GLU A 95 7.29 2.98 23.10
C GLU A 95 6.44 2.46 21.94
N LEU A 96 5.11 2.57 22.04
CA LEU A 96 4.21 2.16 20.96
C LEU A 96 4.40 3.00 19.69
N PHE A 97 4.66 4.31 19.87
CA PHE A 97 4.97 5.17 18.73
C PHE A 97 6.31 4.83 18.10
N GLY A 98 7.32 4.48 18.91
CA GLY A 98 8.65 4.05 18.45
C GLY A 98 8.60 2.84 17.50
N ARG A 99 7.61 1.96 17.63
CA ARG A 99 7.40 0.80 16.74
C ARG A 99 7.02 1.21 15.30
N LEU A 100 6.72 2.49 15.06
CA LEU A 100 6.49 3.00 13.71
C LEU A 100 7.77 3.46 13.00
N SER A 101 8.91 3.32 13.66
CA SER A 101 10.20 3.76 13.13
C SER A 101 10.83 2.70 12.22
N SER A 102 11.48 3.16 11.16
CA SER A 102 12.30 2.34 10.29
C SER A 102 13.66 2.02 10.95
N LEU A 103 14.26 0.89 10.59
CA LEU A 103 15.61 0.48 11.05
C LEU A 103 16.73 1.10 10.22
N VAL A 104 16.46 1.51 8.99
CA VAL A 104 17.48 1.98 8.04
C VAL A 104 17.66 3.49 8.12
N GLN A 105 16.58 4.24 8.01
CA GLN A 105 16.57 5.71 8.03
C GLN A 105 15.20 6.19 8.52
N PRO A 106 15.08 7.41 9.09
CA PRO A 106 13.83 7.86 9.71
C PRO A 106 12.61 7.81 8.78
N MET A 107 12.81 8.13 7.49
CA MET A 107 11.80 8.06 6.43
C MET A 107 12.45 7.65 5.11
N GLY A 108 11.72 6.94 4.27
CA GLY A 108 12.08 6.72 2.87
C GLY A 108 11.79 7.94 2.01
N GLU A 109 12.37 7.99 0.82
CA GLU A 109 12.09 9.01 -0.17
C GLU A 109 11.02 8.53 -1.17
N PRO A 110 10.20 9.45 -1.75
CA PRO A 110 9.15 9.08 -2.72
C PRO A 110 9.66 8.25 -3.90
N GLU A 111 10.90 8.50 -4.35
CA GLU A 111 11.55 7.81 -5.45
C GLU A 111 11.77 6.33 -5.16
N GLU A 112 12.00 5.95 -3.89
CA GLU A 112 12.17 4.56 -3.48
C GLU A 112 10.84 3.78 -3.62
N ILE A 113 9.73 4.45 -3.31
CA ILE A 113 8.38 3.89 -3.51
C ILE A 113 8.03 3.83 -4.99
N ALA A 114 8.37 4.87 -5.75
CA ALA A 114 8.12 4.93 -7.19
C ALA A 114 8.85 3.81 -7.95
N ALA A 115 10.08 3.47 -7.56
CA ALA A 115 10.83 2.35 -8.13
C ALA A 115 10.11 1.01 -7.96
N ALA A 116 9.55 0.74 -6.77
CA ALA A 116 8.77 -0.47 -6.49
C ALA A 116 7.47 -0.50 -7.34
N VAL A 117 6.79 0.63 -7.48
CA VAL A 117 5.60 0.75 -8.34
C VAL A 117 5.96 0.48 -9.79
N ALA A 118 7.06 1.06 -10.30
CA ALA A 118 7.53 0.86 -11.67
C ALA A 118 7.84 -0.62 -11.93
N TYR A 119 8.54 -1.29 -11.00
CA TYR A 119 8.80 -2.74 -11.09
C TYR A 119 7.49 -3.55 -11.17
N LEU A 120 6.54 -3.32 -10.27
CA LEU A 120 5.28 -4.07 -10.29
C LEU A 120 4.43 -3.79 -11.53
N ALA A 121 4.60 -2.61 -12.14
CA ALA A 121 3.87 -2.20 -13.33
C ALA A 121 4.46 -2.75 -14.64
N CYS A 122 5.74 -3.13 -14.68
CA CYS A 122 6.43 -3.57 -15.89
C CYS A 122 6.35 -5.09 -16.13
N ASP A 123 6.85 -5.56 -17.27
CA ASP A 123 6.79 -6.97 -17.68
C ASP A 123 7.75 -7.88 -16.90
N GLU A 124 8.79 -7.32 -16.25
CA GLU A 124 9.67 -8.10 -15.36
C GLU A 124 8.89 -8.68 -14.17
N ALA A 125 7.80 -8.03 -13.77
CA ALA A 125 6.90 -8.51 -12.72
C ALA A 125 5.76 -9.41 -13.24
N ARG A 126 5.85 -9.98 -14.46
CA ARG A 126 4.76 -10.77 -15.07
C ARG A 126 4.30 -11.99 -14.26
N PHE A 127 5.13 -12.48 -13.35
CA PHE A 127 4.80 -13.61 -12.47
C PHE A 127 4.42 -13.16 -11.04
N VAL A 128 4.26 -11.84 -10.82
CA VAL A 128 3.87 -11.26 -9.53
C VAL A 128 2.44 -10.77 -9.59
N THR A 129 1.55 -11.38 -8.82
CA THR A 129 0.15 -10.93 -8.63
C THR A 129 -0.34 -11.30 -7.23
N GLY A 130 -1.15 -10.45 -6.63
CA GLY A 130 -1.63 -10.57 -5.25
C GLY A 130 -0.59 -10.21 -4.19
N GLU A 131 0.56 -9.66 -4.60
CA GLU A 131 1.66 -9.30 -3.70
C GLU A 131 1.37 -8.00 -2.94
N SER A 132 1.88 -7.94 -1.70
CA SER A 132 1.89 -6.78 -0.83
C SER A 132 3.34 -6.39 -0.55
N LEU A 133 3.98 -5.75 -1.55
CA LEU A 133 5.40 -5.42 -1.50
C LEU A 133 5.67 -4.32 -0.46
N THR A 134 6.37 -4.68 0.60
CA THR A 134 6.69 -3.77 1.71
C THR A 134 7.97 -3.00 1.43
N ILE A 135 7.89 -1.67 1.54
CA ILE A 135 9.03 -0.74 1.39
C ILE A 135 9.01 0.18 2.62
N ASP A 136 9.62 -0.25 3.71
CA ASP A 136 9.44 0.36 5.03
C ASP A 136 10.72 0.49 5.86
N GLY A 137 11.89 0.20 5.27
CA GLY A 137 13.17 0.21 5.97
C GLY A 137 13.23 -0.73 7.17
N GLY A 138 12.47 -1.82 7.14
CA GLY A 138 12.47 -2.84 8.21
C GLY A 138 11.49 -2.54 9.37
N GLN A 139 10.62 -1.55 9.25
CA GLN A 139 9.64 -1.20 10.29
C GLN A 139 8.77 -2.39 10.73
N THR A 140 8.30 -3.22 9.81
CA THR A 140 7.34 -4.29 10.12
C THR A 140 7.98 -5.60 10.54
N VAL A 141 9.30 -5.70 10.54
CA VAL A 141 10.07 -6.89 10.96
C VAL A 141 10.82 -6.69 12.28
N SER A 142 10.69 -5.52 12.90
CA SER A 142 11.29 -5.17 14.20
C SER A 142 10.34 -5.37 15.36
#